data_7a1a173beb0445e8881632e380aee658
#
_entry.id   7a1a173beb0445e8881632e380aee658
#
_cell.length_a   1.000
_cell.length_b   1.000
_cell.length_c   1.000
_cell.angle_alpha   90.00
_cell.angle_beta   90.00
_cell.angle_gamma   90.00
#
_symmetry.space_group_name_H-M   'P 1'
#
loop_
_entity.id
_entity.type
_entity.pdbx_description
1 polymer ?
#
loop_
_entity_poly.entity_id
_entity_poly.type
_entity_poly.pdbx_seq_one_letter_code
_entity_poly.pdbx_strand_id
1 'polypeptide(L)'
;VKKIHQIVSRAADEDRFVIIIGMHNHPEVEAVCGWCGKHKVCADESELRTFFGNEPDLSAKAITMVIQTTQTRTNFIECSDFLKKRCTNVEIFDTICGATSMRQKEAAKLSAESDAMVVIGGRHSANSVHLAEICRQECDNVQFVNNAEEVDMDRLKNARTVGVTAGASAPAWIIKEVSNKMSEEIKIDAAAAEEKEMSFDEMLEESIKTIYNGDKVTGV
;
A
#
# COMPACT_ATOMS: atom_id res chain seq x y z
N VAL A 1 -5.03 -14.12 3.63
CA VAL A 1 -6.32 -14.23 4.34
C VAL A 1 -6.43 -15.56 5.10
N LYS A 2 -6.29 -16.76 4.47
CA LYS A 2 -6.43 -18.07 5.16
C LYS A 2 -5.56 -18.21 6.43
N LYS A 3 -4.31 -17.73 6.38
CA LYS A 3 -3.40 -17.74 7.55
C LYS A 3 -3.94 -16.89 8.70
N ILE A 4 -4.53 -15.71 8.39
CA ILE A 4 -5.09 -14.83 9.43
C ILE A 4 -6.27 -15.52 10.12
N HIS A 5 -7.20 -16.14 9.37
CA HIS A 5 -8.34 -16.87 9.93
C HIS A 5 -7.88 -17.96 10.91
N GLN A 6 -6.84 -18.71 10.58
CA GLN A 6 -6.28 -19.74 11.49
C GLN A 6 -5.71 -19.13 12.79
N ILE A 7 -5.04 -17.97 12.68
CA ILE A 7 -4.47 -17.29 13.86
C ILE A 7 -5.59 -16.80 14.79
N VAL A 8 -6.59 -16.11 14.22
CA VAL A 8 -7.67 -15.53 15.05
C VAL A 8 -8.62 -16.58 15.60
N SER A 9 -8.86 -17.69 14.86
CA SER A 9 -9.62 -18.83 15.37
C SER A 9 -8.91 -19.47 16.58
N ARG A 10 -7.59 -19.73 16.48
CA ARG A 10 -6.80 -20.22 17.60
C ARG A 10 -6.86 -19.27 18.80
N ALA A 11 -6.73 -17.96 18.54
CA ALA A 11 -6.81 -16.96 19.62
C ALA A 11 -8.19 -16.97 20.31
N ALA A 12 -9.27 -17.21 19.56
CA ALA A 12 -10.61 -17.37 20.12
C ALA A 12 -10.73 -18.63 21.00
N ASP A 13 -10.18 -19.77 20.56
CA ASP A 13 -10.15 -21.02 21.32
C ASP A 13 -9.35 -20.88 22.62
N GLU A 14 -8.33 -20.03 22.65
CA GLU A 14 -7.49 -19.69 23.80
C GLU A 14 -8.04 -18.54 24.68
N ASP A 15 -9.27 -18.08 24.43
CA ASP A 15 -9.93 -16.93 25.08
C ASP A 15 -9.09 -15.63 25.07
N ARG A 16 -8.28 -15.43 24.05
CA ARG A 16 -7.46 -14.23 23.86
C ARG A 16 -8.29 -13.11 23.23
N PHE A 17 -8.00 -11.86 23.59
CA PHE A 17 -8.60 -10.71 22.94
C PHE A 17 -7.86 -10.40 21.64
N VAL A 18 -8.58 -10.28 20.52
CA VAL A 18 -7.98 -10.06 19.22
C VAL A 18 -7.98 -8.58 18.86
N ILE A 19 -6.82 -8.01 18.57
CA ILE A 19 -6.65 -6.69 17.95
C ILE A 19 -6.41 -6.89 16.45
N ILE A 20 -7.26 -6.29 15.64
CA ILE A 20 -7.17 -6.33 14.17
C ILE A 20 -6.77 -4.94 13.70
N ILE A 21 -5.57 -4.78 13.18
CA ILE A 21 -5.13 -3.52 12.58
C ILE A 21 -5.53 -3.51 11.11
N GLY A 22 -6.42 -2.59 10.73
CA GLY A 22 -6.95 -2.54 9.37
C GLY A 22 -8.03 -1.50 9.17
N MET A 23 -8.41 -1.29 7.92
CA MET A 23 -9.44 -0.32 7.56
C MET A 23 -10.82 -0.79 8.03
N HIS A 24 -11.55 0.09 8.71
CA HIS A 24 -12.95 -0.16 9.06
C HIS A 24 -13.80 -0.46 7.82
N ASN A 25 -14.76 -1.35 7.95
CA ASN A 25 -15.70 -1.74 6.87
C ASN A 25 -15.02 -2.33 5.61
N HIS A 26 -13.77 -2.80 5.73
CA HIS A 26 -13.10 -3.49 4.63
C HIS A 26 -13.49 -4.97 4.62
N PRO A 27 -13.87 -5.57 3.46
CA PRO A 27 -14.32 -6.96 3.39
C PRO A 27 -13.36 -8.00 4.00
N GLU A 28 -12.03 -7.79 3.85
CA GLU A 28 -11.04 -8.65 4.50
C GLU A 28 -11.13 -8.58 6.03
N VAL A 29 -11.25 -7.36 6.58
CA VAL A 29 -11.31 -7.13 8.03
C VAL A 29 -12.61 -7.70 8.61
N GLU A 30 -13.74 -7.45 7.95
CA GLU A 30 -15.03 -8.02 8.33
C GLU A 30 -15.01 -9.56 8.32
N ALA A 31 -14.40 -10.15 7.30
CA ALA A 31 -14.23 -11.60 7.22
C ALA A 31 -13.37 -12.13 8.38
N VAL A 32 -12.32 -11.43 8.79
CA VAL A 32 -11.48 -11.80 9.95
C VAL A 32 -12.27 -11.70 11.25
N CYS A 33 -13.07 -10.64 11.43
CA CYS A 33 -13.92 -10.46 12.61
C CYS A 33 -14.88 -11.63 12.85
N GLY A 34 -15.38 -12.23 11.78
CA GLY A 34 -16.27 -13.40 11.85
C GLY A 34 -15.63 -14.67 12.44
N TRP A 35 -14.30 -14.72 12.58
CA TRP A 35 -13.55 -15.85 13.12
C TRP A 35 -13.10 -15.65 14.58
N CYS A 36 -13.31 -14.48 15.15
CA CYS A 36 -12.92 -14.18 16.52
C CYS A 36 -14.10 -13.66 17.33
N GLY A 37 -14.22 -14.11 18.61
CA GLY A 37 -15.30 -13.69 19.50
C GLY A 37 -15.06 -12.28 20.05
N LYS A 38 -14.04 -12.13 20.89
CA LYS A 38 -13.67 -10.86 21.52
C LYS A 38 -12.62 -10.14 20.66
N HIS A 39 -13.01 -9.06 20.01
CA HIS A 39 -12.07 -8.34 19.15
C HIS A 39 -12.31 -6.82 19.12
N LYS A 40 -11.30 -6.10 18.65
CA LYS A 40 -11.38 -4.69 18.30
C LYS A 40 -10.62 -4.45 16.99
N VAL A 41 -11.25 -3.73 16.06
CA VAL A 41 -10.60 -3.19 14.87
C VAL A 41 -10.09 -1.80 15.20
N CYS A 42 -8.85 -1.51 14.82
CA CYS A 42 -8.24 -0.18 14.87
C CYS A 42 -7.55 0.09 13.53
N ALA A 43 -7.72 1.29 12.98
CA ALA A 43 -7.09 1.66 11.73
C ALA A 43 -5.57 1.86 11.90
N ASP A 44 -5.17 2.44 13.03
CA ASP A 44 -3.79 2.83 13.33
C ASP A 44 -3.50 2.83 14.85
N GLU A 45 -2.27 3.24 15.18
CA GLU A 45 -1.80 3.35 16.55
C GLU A 45 -2.57 4.38 17.39
N SER A 46 -3.07 5.46 16.79
CA SER A 46 -3.84 6.51 17.48
C SER A 46 -5.20 5.97 17.97
N GLU A 47 -5.92 5.24 17.11
CA GLU A 47 -7.15 4.55 17.54
C GLU A 47 -6.88 3.48 18.59
N LEU A 48 -5.77 2.75 18.44
CA LEU A 48 -5.35 1.73 19.40
C LEU A 48 -5.08 2.35 20.76
N ARG A 49 -4.38 3.48 20.84
CA ARG A 49 -4.15 4.24 22.09
C ARG A 49 -5.45 4.69 22.74
N THR A 50 -6.35 5.24 21.94
CA THR A 50 -7.65 5.71 22.42
C THR A 50 -8.46 4.56 23.01
N PHE A 51 -8.48 3.40 22.35
CA PHE A 51 -9.15 2.21 22.82
C PHE A 51 -8.59 1.72 24.17
N PHE A 52 -7.27 1.59 24.29
CA PHE A 52 -6.62 1.19 25.53
C PHE A 52 -6.75 2.23 26.66
N GLY A 53 -6.95 3.49 26.34
CA GLY A 53 -7.27 4.55 27.33
C GLY A 53 -8.64 4.37 27.95
N ASN A 54 -9.60 3.83 27.19
CA ASN A 54 -10.97 3.56 27.64
C ASN A 54 -11.11 2.17 28.30
N GLU A 55 -10.17 1.25 28.08
CA GLU A 55 -10.19 -0.14 28.56
C GLU A 55 -8.89 -0.48 29.29
N PRO A 56 -8.60 0.13 30.46
CA PRO A 56 -7.30 -0.01 31.12
C PRO A 56 -6.98 -1.45 31.52
N ASP A 57 -7.99 -2.26 31.88
CA ASP A 57 -7.85 -3.66 32.30
C ASP A 57 -7.42 -4.59 31.16
N LEU A 58 -7.56 -4.14 29.91
CA LEU A 58 -7.17 -4.93 28.74
C LEU A 58 -5.68 -5.21 28.71
N SER A 59 -4.85 -4.33 29.26
CA SER A 59 -3.39 -4.47 29.32
C SER A 59 -2.93 -5.73 30.07
N ALA A 60 -3.74 -6.24 30.98
CA ALA A 60 -3.46 -7.46 31.77
C ALA A 60 -3.97 -8.74 31.08
N LYS A 61 -4.79 -8.63 30.04
CA LYS A 61 -5.34 -9.79 29.32
C LYS A 61 -4.37 -10.36 28.31
N ALA A 62 -4.60 -11.61 27.91
CA ALA A 62 -3.92 -12.21 26.78
C ALA A 62 -4.45 -11.60 25.47
N ILE A 63 -3.56 -11.03 24.68
CA ILE A 63 -3.88 -10.31 23.43
C ILE A 63 -3.19 -10.97 22.26
N THR A 64 -3.90 -11.08 21.14
CA THR A 64 -3.35 -11.45 19.85
C THR A 64 -3.57 -10.30 18.87
N MET A 65 -2.51 -9.81 18.23
CA MET A 65 -2.59 -8.81 17.17
C MET A 65 -2.37 -9.45 15.81
N VAL A 66 -3.25 -9.14 14.88
CA VAL A 66 -3.10 -9.39 13.44
C VAL A 66 -3.25 -8.09 12.68
N ILE A 67 -2.73 -8.04 11.46
CA ILE A 67 -2.83 -6.86 10.61
C ILE A 67 -3.36 -7.24 9.22
N GLN A 68 -4.20 -6.38 8.64
CA GLN A 68 -4.74 -6.53 7.29
C GLN A 68 -3.61 -6.71 6.27
N THR A 69 -3.79 -7.62 5.31
CA THR A 69 -2.71 -8.02 4.38
C THR A 69 -2.15 -6.89 3.51
N THR A 70 -2.91 -5.81 3.34
CA THR A 70 -2.55 -4.65 2.52
C THR A 70 -2.06 -3.44 3.31
N GLN A 71 -1.93 -3.56 4.63
CA GLN A 71 -1.45 -2.49 5.51
C GLN A 71 0.02 -2.13 5.27
N THR A 72 0.42 -0.94 5.77
CA THR A 72 1.80 -0.46 5.68
C THR A 72 2.69 -1.08 6.76
N ARG A 73 3.98 -1.17 6.46
CA ARG A 73 4.98 -1.64 7.42
C ARG A 73 5.11 -0.70 8.62
N THR A 74 5.00 0.60 8.38
CA THR A 74 5.05 1.63 9.43
C THR A 74 3.94 1.42 10.45
N ASN A 75 2.68 1.28 9.99
CA ASN A 75 1.54 1.04 10.88
C ASN A 75 1.68 -0.25 11.70
N PHE A 76 2.22 -1.33 11.08
CA PHE A 76 2.53 -2.56 11.80
C PHE A 76 3.53 -2.35 12.94
N ILE A 77 4.62 -1.61 12.67
CA ILE A 77 5.68 -1.36 13.66
C ILE A 77 5.13 -0.52 14.81
N GLU A 78 4.46 0.59 14.52
CA GLU A 78 3.90 1.51 15.52
C GLU A 78 2.91 0.82 16.46
N CYS A 79 1.94 0.09 15.89
CA CYS A 79 0.97 -0.69 16.68
C CYS A 79 1.63 -1.80 17.49
N SER A 80 2.61 -2.50 16.92
CA SER A 80 3.36 -3.57 17.59
C SER A 80 4.13 -3.04 18.79
N ASP A 81 4.83 -1.92 18.62
CA ASP A 81 5.64 -1.31 19.67
C ASP A 81 4.78 -0.75 20.81
N PHE A 82 3.62 -0.18 20.46
CA PHE A 82 2.65 0.24 21.47
C PHE A 82 2.19 -0.95 22.32
N LEU A 83 1.76 -2.04 21.69
CA LEU A 83 1.26 -3.22 22.42
C LEU A 83 2.34 -3.89 23.27
N LYS A 84 3.56 -4.03 22.75
CA LYS A 84 4.70 -4.59 23.52
C LYS A 84 5.03 -3.77 24.76
N LYS A 85 4.89 -2.44 24.70
CA LYS A 85 5.13 -1.55 25.86
C LYS A 85 3.97 -1.56 26.86
N ARG A 86 2.75 -1.84 26.40
CA ARG A 86 1.52 -1.70 27.19
C ARG A 86 1.02 -3.01 27.78
N CYS A 87 1.26 -4.14 27.12
CA CYS A 87 0.67 -5.44 27.47
C CYS A 87 1.73 -6.41 27.94
N THR A 88 1.39 -7.21 28.97
CA THR A 88 2.29 -8.23 29.52
C THR A 88 2.24 -9.56 28.77
N ASN A 89 1.12 -9.87 28.12
CA ASN A 89 0.90 -11.11 27.38
C ASN A 89 0.34 -10.79 26.00
N VAL A 90 1.22 -10.51 25.03
CA VAL A 90 0.83 -10.18 23.66
C VAL A 90 1.52 -11.08 22.66
N GLU A 91 0.74 -11.63 21.72
CA GLU A 91 1.21 -12.30 20.50
C GLU A 91 0.96 -11.40 19.30
N ILE A 92 1.99 -11.15 18.51
CA ILE A 92 1.92 -10.23 17.35
C ILE A 92 2.27 -11.00 16.10
N PHE A 93 1.36 -10.99 15.13
CA PHE A 93 1.54 -11.66 13.85
C PHE A 93 1.62 -10.65 12.72
N ASP A 94 2.76 -10.62 12.04
CA ASP A 94 2.91 -9.94 10.75
C ASP A 94 2.17 -10.74 9.68
N THR A 95 1.03 -10.23 9.30
CA THR A 95 0.16 -10.82 8.27
C THR A 95 0.12 -10.02 6.99
N ILE A 96 0.99 -9.00 6.83
CA ILE A 96 1.14 -8.25 5.58
C ILE A 96 1.59 -9.20 4.47
N CYS A 97 0.95 -9.11 3.31
CA CYS A 97 1.31 -9.93 2.16
C CYS A 97 2.71 -9.55 1.65
N GLY A 98 3.59 -10.54 1.41
CA GLY A 98 4.94 -10.30 0.92
C GLY A 98 4.98 -9.51 -0.40
N ALA A 99 4.09 -9.83 -1.34
CA ALA A 99 3.95 -9.09 -2.59
C ALA A 99 3.51 -7.62 -2.36
N THR A 100 2.63 -7.38 -1.38
CA THR A 100 2.25 -6.02 -0.99
C THR A 100 3.45 -5.26 -0.39
N SER A 101 4.19 -5.91 0.50
CA SER A 101 5.37 -5.30 1.13
C SER A 101 6.47 -4.96 0.12
N MET A 102 6.72 -5.83 -0.87
CA MET A 102 7.67 -5.53 -1.96
C MET A 102 7.23 -4.34 -2.78
N ARG A 103 5.97 -4.32 -3.25
CA ARG A 103 5.42 -3.21 -4.03
C ARG A 103 5.46 -1.87 -3.28
N GLN A 104 5.20 -1.88 -1.98
CA GLN A 104 5.31 -0.70 -1.14
C GLN A 104 6.75 -0.16 -1.07
N LYS A 105 7.73 -1.04 -0.93
CA LYS A 105 9.16 -0.66 -0.93
C LYS A 105 9.61 -0.09 -2.27
N GLU A 106 9.19 -0.71 -3.36
CA GLU A 106 9.49 -0.24 -4.72
C GLU A 106 8.86 1.13 -4.98
N ALA A 107 7.59 1.33 -4.55
CA ALA A 107 6.91 2.62 -4.67
C ALA A 107 7.61 3.72 -3.86
N ALA A 108 8.03 3.44 -2.62
CA ALA A 108 8.79 4.39 -1.81
C ALA A 108 10.11 4.80 -2.48
N LYS A 109 10.88 3.80 -2.97
CA LYS A 109 12.15 4.06 -3.67
C LYS A 109 11.93 4.90 -4.92
N LEU A 110 10.96 4.51 -5.77
CA LEU A 110 10.64 5.24 -7.00
C LEU A 110 10.23 6.68 -6.69
N SER A 111 9.43 6.89 -5.63
CA SER A 111 8.97 8.21 -5.23
C SER A 111 10.11 9.12 -4.77
N ALA A 112 11.09 8.58 -4.03
CA ALA A 112 12.26 9.33 -3.58
C ALA A 112 13.19 9.73 -4.75
N GLU A 113 13.13 9.02 -5.88
CA GLU A 113 13.94 9.26 -7.08
C GLU A 113 13.19 10.10 -8.15
N SER A 114 11.89 10.45 -7.90
CA SER A 114 11.03 11.12 -8.89
C SER A 114 10.63 12.53 -8.45
N ASP A 115 10.54 13.47 -9.42
CA ASP A 115 10.02 14.82 -9.19
C ASP A 115 8.49 14.83 -9.08
N ALA A 116 7.81 13.85 -9.66
CA ALA A 116 6.37 13.64 -9.56
C ALA A 116 6.02 12.15 -9.61
N MET A 117 4.88 11.78 -9.02
CA MET A 117 4.38 10.40 -8.99
C MET A 117 2.93 10.32 -9.48
N VAL A 118 2.65 9.32 -10.29
CA VAL A 118 1.28 8.93 -10.66
C VAL A 118 0.99 7.53 -10.12
N VAL A 119 0.07 7.45 -9.18
CA VAL A 119 -0.38 6.20 -8.55
C VAL A 119 -1.73 5.81 -9.16
N ILE A 120 -1.77 4.67 -9.87
CA ILE A 120 -2.96 4.20 -10.58
C ILE A 120 -3.69 3.19 -9.70
N GLY A 121 -4.98 3.43 -9.42
CA GLY A 121 -5.80 2.46 -8.70
C GLY A 121 -7.09 3.01 -8.15
N GLY A 122 -8.00 2.10 -7.81
CA GLY A 122 -9.31 2.45 -7.26
C GLY A 122 -9.22 3.04 -5.85
N ARG A 123 -10.00 4.08 -5.58
CA ARG A 123 -10.08 4.74 -4.26
C ARG A 123 -10.62 3.82 -3.16
N HIS A 124 -11.29 2.71 -3.55
CA HIS A 124 -11.78 1.68 -2.63
C HIS A 124 -10.78 0.54 -2.40
N SER A 125 -9.65 0.55 -3.11
CA SER A 125 -8.60 -0.46 -2.95
C SER A 125 -7.64 -0.04 -1.84
N ALA A 126 -7.67 -0.72 -0.70
CA ALA A 126 -6.77 -0.48 0.42
C ALA A 126 -5.29 -0.46 -0.01
N ASN A 127 -4.86 -1.40 -0.85
CA ASN A 127 -3.50 -1.42 -1.36
C ASN A 127 -3.15 -0.19 -2.19
N SER A 128 -4.07 0.30 -3.04
CA SER A 128 -3.82 1.49 -3.87
C SER A 128 -3.77 2.77 -3.04
N VAL A 129 -4.64 2.88 -2.03
CA VAL A 129 -4.65 3.99 -1.07
C VAL A 129 -3.32 4.05 -0.32
N HIS A 130 -2.86 2.91 0.24
CA HIS A 130 -1.59 2.85 0.98
C HIS A 130 -0.37 3.12 0.08
N LEU A 131 -0.39 2.69 -1.19
CA LEU A 131 0.67 3.07 -2.14
C LEU A 131 0.73 4.59 -2.33
N ALA A 132 -0.42 5.24 -2.50
CA ALA A 132 -0.48 6.70 -2.66
C ALA A 132 0.00 7.44 -1.39
N GLU A 133 -0.32 6.93 -0.20
CA GLU A 133 0.17 7.45 1.07
C GLU A 133 1.69 7.34 1.20
N ILE A 134 2.26 6.18 0.86
CA ILE A 134 3.71 5.94 0.86
C ILE A 134 4.40 6.89 -0.13
N CYS A 135 3.87 7.03 -1.35
CA CYS A 135 4.45 7.95 -2.32
C CYS A 135 4.46 9.40 -1.83
N ARG A 136 3.40 9.84 -1.11
CA ARG A 136 3.34 11.21 -0.53
C ARG A 136 4.32 11.47 0.60
N GLN A 137 4.86 10.43 1.23
CA GLN A 137 5.90 10.58 2.25
C GLN A 137 7.27 10.95 1.65
N GLU A 138 7.51 10.56 0.39
CA GLU A 138 8.78 10.70 -0.28
C GLU A 138 8.75 11.72 -1.44
N CYS A 139 7.57 12.09 -1.94
CA CYS A 139 7.38 12.98 -3.08
C CYS A 139 6.21 13.94 -2.83
N ASP A 140 6.44 15.25 -3.01
CA ASP A 140 5.41 16.29 -2.78
C ASP A 140 4.35 16.32 -3.89
N ASN A 141 4.72 15.95 -5.12
CA ASN A 141 3.82 15.96 -6.27
C ASN A 141 3.30 14.57 -6.60
N VAL A 142 2.29 14.11 -5.87
CA VAL A 142 1.66 12.80 -6.09
C VAL A 142 0.24 12.96 -6.58
N GLN A 143 -0.08 12.32 -7.69
CA GLN A 143 -1.44 12.17 -8.21
C GLN A 143 -1.93 10.74 -7.98
N PHE A 144 -3.12 10.59 -7.42
CA PHE A 144 -3.77 9.29 -7.27
C PHE A 144 -5.00 9.24 -8.17
N VAL A 145 -4.95 8.42 -9.21
CA VAL A 145 -5.88 8.42 -10.34
C VAL A 145 -6.50 7.04 -10.57
N ASN A 146 -7.78 7.02 -10.99
CA ASN A 146 -8.45 5.78 -11.38
C ASN A 146 -8.27 5.48 -12.89
N ASN A 147 -8.11 6.50 -13.72
CA ASN A 147 -8.04 6.41 -15.18
C ASN A 147 -7.19 7.55 -15.75
N ALA A 148 -6.99 7.55 -17.05
CA ALA A 148 -6.18 8.55 -17.72
C ALA A 148 -6.80 9.96 -17.68
N GLU A 149 -8.12 10.10 -17.64
CA GLU A 149 -8.79 11.41 -17.62
C GLU A 149 -8.47 12.20 -16.34
N GLU A 150 -8.27 11.48 -15.20
CA GLU A 150 -7.93 12.09 -13.92
C GLU A 150 -6.48 12.59 -13.81
N VAL A 151 -5.62 12.27 -14.79
CA VAL A 151 -4.23 12.76 -14.79
C VAL A 151 -4.19 14.24 -15.13
N ASP A 152 -3.71 15.05 -14.20
CA ASP A 152 -3.46 16.47 -14.38
C ASP A 152 -2.05 16.66 -14.97
N MET A 153 -1.98 16.90 -16.27
CA MET A 153 -0.73 17.09 -17.00
C MET A 153 -0.02 18.40 -16.64
N ASP A 154 -0.76 19.45 -16.25
CA ASP A 154 -0.16 20.73 -15.85
C ASP A 154 0.73 20.57 -14.62
N ARG A 155 0.39 19.66 -13.71
CA ARG A 155 1.21 19.33 -12.55
C ARG A 155 2.47 18.56 -12.90
N LEU A 156 2.53 17.93 -14.07
CA LEU A 156 3.69 17.12 -14.51
C LEU A 156 4.66 17.89 -15.41
N LYS A 157 4.24 19.01 -16.00
CA LYS A 157 5.03 19.79 -17.00
C LYS A 157 6.44 20.20 -16.52
N ASN A 158 6.62 20.45 -15.23
CA ASN A 158 7.91 20.88 -14.68
C ASN A 158 8.72 19.72 -14.08
N ALA A 159 8.21 18.50 -14.10
CA ALA A 159 8.89 17.32 -13.61
C ALA A 159 9.85 16.78 -14.68
N ARG A 160 11.12 16.57 -14.32
CA ARG A 160 12.10 15.90 -15.18
C ARG A 160 11.93 14.40 -15.17
N THR A 161 11.49 13.89 -14.03
CA THR A 161 11.26 12.47 -13.80
C THR A 161 9.87 12.27 -13.22
N VAL A 162 9.05 11.44 -13.86
CA VAL A 162 7.72 11.07 -13.39
C VAL A 162 7.67 9.56 -13.15
N GLY A 163 7.54 9.18 -11.86
CA GLY A 163 7.38 7.78 -11.49
C GLY A 163 5.91 7.35 -11.65
N VAL A 164 5.70 6.13 -12.14
CA VAL A 164 4.36 5.53 -12.26
C VAL A 164 4.30 4.23 -11.48
N THR A 165 3.30 4.09 -10.63
CA THR A 165 3.03 2.83 -9.93
C THR A 165 1.54 2.51 -9.93
N ALA A 166 1.19 1.25 -9.75
CA ALA A 166 -0.20 0.80 -9.80
C ALA A 166 -0.54 -0.17 -8.67
N GLY A 167 -1.75 -0.06 -8.16
CA GLY A 167 -2.31 -1.05 -7.24
C GLY A 167 -2.46 -2.42 -7.91
N ALA A 168 -2.38 -3.50 -7.10
CA ALA A 168 -2.49 -4.87 -7.60
C ALA A 168 -3.81 -5.17 -8.35
N SER A 169 -4.85 -4.42 -8.09
CA SER A 169 -6.17 -4.54 -8.72
C SER A 169 -6.34 -3.63 -9.94
N ALA A 170 -5.35 -2.79 -10.29
CA ALA A 170 -5.43 -1.93 -11.46
C ALA A 170 -5.34 -2.77 -12.73
N PRO A 171 -6.33 -2.66 -13.65
CA PRO A 171 -6.27 -3.38 -14.92
C PRO A 171 -5.11 -2.90 -15.79
N ALA A 172 -4.44 -3.81 -16.49
CA ALA A 172 -3.30 -3.49 -17.35
C ALA A 172 -3.63 -2.46 -18.45
N TRP A 173 -4.87 -2.47 -18.96
CA TRP A 173 -5.31 -1.52 -19.97
C TRP A 173 -5.40 -0.08 -19.44
N ILE A 174 -5.80 0.13 -18.17
CA ILE A 174 -5.79 1.46 -17.53
C ILE A 174 -4.34 1.95 -17.37
N ILE A 175 -3.44 1.06 -16.94
CA ILE A 175 -2.01 1.43 -16.81
C ILE A 175 -1.46 1.90 -18.16
N LYS A 176 -1.76 1.16 -19.23
CA LYS A 176 -1.35 1.52 -20.59
C LYS A 176 -1.96 2.84 -21.06
N GLU A 177 -3.24 3.07 -20.78
CA GLU A 177 -3.94 4.31 -21.16
C GLU A 177 -3.34 5.54 -20.46
N VAL A 178 -3.08 5.45 -19.15
CA VAL A 178 -2.40 6.51 -18.39
C VAL A 178 -1.00 6.77 -18.94
N SER A 179 -0.23 5.71 -19.19
CA SER A 179 1.12 5.83 -19.75
C SER A 179 1.12 6.47 -21.13
N ASN A 180 0.18 6.10 -22.01
CA ASN A 180 0.05 6.68 -23.35
C ASN A 180 -0.28 8.18 -23.29
N LYS A 181 -1.27 8.58 -22.48
CA LYS A 181 -1.63 9.99 -22.30
C LYS A 181 -0.43 10.83 -21.86
N MET A 182 0.31 10.35 -20.87
CA MET A 182 1.52 11.05 -20.40
C MET A 182 2.57 11.17 -21.50
N SER A 183 2.73 10.14 -22.35
CA SER A 183 3.71 10.11 -23.41
C SER A 183 3.35 11.00 -24.59
N GLU A 184 2.08 11.05 -24.97
CA GLU A 184 1.60 11.87 -26.08
C GLU A 184 1.76 13.35 -25.76
N GLU A 185 1.44 13.80 -24.55
CA GLU A 185 1.59 15.19 -24.16
C GLU A 185 3.06 15.59 -23.94
N ILE A 186 3.91 14.70 -23.42
CA ILE A 186 5.36 14.94 -23.33
C ILE A 186 6.00 15.06 -24.72
N LYS A 187 5.54 14.30 -25.73
CA LYS A 187 5.99 14.43 -27.12
C LYS A 187 5.60 15.77 -27.75
N ILE A 188 4.45 16.33 -27.39
CA ILE A 188 4.02 17.65 -27.89
C ILE A 188 4.93 18.76 -27.36
N ASP A 189 5.33 18.68 -26.10
CA ASP A 189 6.28 19.64 -25.49
C ASP A 189 7.74 19.40 -25.96
N ALA A 190 8.13 18.14 -26.23
CA ALA A 190 9.46 17.80 -26.73
C ALA A 190 9.65 18.07 -28.24
N ALA A 191 8.58 18.10 -29.04
CA ALA A 191 8.61 18.54 -30.42
C ALA A 191 8.89 20.05 -30.55
N ALA A 192 8.79 20.81 -29.43
CA ALA A 192 9.23 22.21 -29.33
C ALA A 192 10.69 22.36 -28.90
N ALA A 193 11.40 21.26 -28.55
CA ALA A 193 12.81 21.22 -28.18
C ALA A 193 13.52 20.12 -28.99
N GLU A 194 14.29 20.55 -30.01
CA GLU A 194 14.95 19.74 -31.03
C GLU A 194 15.75 18.52 -30.58
N GLU A 195 15.49 17.38 -31.25
CA GLU A 195 16.39 16.32 -31.71
C GLU A 195 17.31 15.58 -30.72
N LYS A 196 16.80 14.46 -30.17
CA LYS A 196 17.40 13.12 -30.35
C LYS A 196 16.41 12.04 -29.92
N GLU A 197 15.79 11.39 -30.88
CA GLU A 197 14.81 10.33 -30.66
C GLU A 197 15.48 9.02 -30.26
N MET A 198 15.25 8.58 -29.04
CA MET A 198 14.88 7.19 -28.77
C MET A 198 13.36 7.14 -28.64
N SER A 199 12.72 6.28 -29.39
CA SER A 199 11.26 6.13 -29.38
C SER A 199 10.81 5.74 -27.96
N PHE A 200 9.71 6.33 -27.48
CA PHE A 200 9.16 6.02 -26.16
C PHE A 200 8.84 4.52 -26.00
N ASP A 201 8.50 3.85 -27.11
CA ASP A 201 8.29 2.40 -27.11
C ASP A 201 9.59 1.65 -26.76
N GLU A 202 10.77 2.15 -27.18
CA GLU A 202 12.08 1.60 -26.81
C GLU A 202 12.44 1.92 -25.36
N MET A 203 12.10 3.13 -24.86
CA MET A 203 12.28 3.49 -23.43
C MET A 203 11.30 2.74 -22.52
N LEU A 204 10.06 2.52 -22.96
CA LEU A 204 9.07 1.70 -22.25
C LEU A 204 9.47 0.23 -22.25
N GLU A 205 9.94 -0.30 -23.41
CA GLU A 205 10.47 -1.66 -23.49
C GLU A 205 11.75 -1.83 -22.65
N GLU A 206 12.62 -0.83 -22.57
CA GLU A 206 13.82 -0.85 -21.75
C GLU A 206 13.49 -0.73 -20.26
N SER A 207 12.53 0.13 -19.89
CA SER A 207 11.98 0.23 -18.53
C SER A 207 11.20 -1.02 -18.11
N ILE A 208 10.41 -1.59 -19.01
CA ILE A 208 9.74 -2.88 -18.80
C ILE A 208 10.78 -4.01 -18.76
N LYS A 209 11.83 -4.00 -19.59
CA LYS A 209 12.95 -4.95 -19.52
C LYS A 209 13.74 -4.80 -18.24
N THR A 210 13.92 -3.59 -17.73
CA THR A 210 14.59 -3.35 -16.42
C THR A 210 13.73 -3.85 -15.27
N ILE A 211 12.40 -3.72 -15.34
CA ILE A 211 11.45 -4.28 -14.37
C ILE A 211 11.38 -5.82 -14.49
N TYR A 212 11.56 -6.39 -15.68
CA TYR A 212 11.49 -7.85 -15.91
C TYR A 212 12.85 -8.55 -15.86
N ASN A 213 13.96 -7.87 -16.15
CA ASN A 213 15.31 -8.47 -16.15
C ASN A 213 16.10 -8.27 -14.84
N GLY A 214 15.64 -7.38 -13.95
CA GLY A 214 16.23 -7.19 -12.61
C GLY A 214 15.79 -8.23 -11.60
N ASP A 215 14.60 -8.79 -11.77
CA ASP A 215 14.07 -9.82 -10.90
C ASP A 215 13.84 -11.11 -11.67
N LYS A 216 14.59 -12.14 -11.28
CA LYS A 216 14.11 -13.49 -11.47
C LYS A 216 12.85 -13.62 -10.61
N VAL A 217 11.70 -13.27 -11.17
CA VAL A 217 10.40 -13.64 -10.61
C VAL A 217 10.30 -15.15 -10.79
N THR A 218 10.80 -15.91 -9.82
CA THR A 218 10.37 -17.28 -9.63
C THR A 218 8.92 -17.18 -9.18
N GLY A 219 8.01 -17.35 -10.12
CA GLY A 219 6.59 -17.48 -9.86
C GLY A 219 6.35 -18.68 -8.96
N VAL A 220 5.57 -18.47 -7.93
CA VAL A 220 4.70 -19.46 -7.32
C VAL A 220 3.35 -18.82 -7.14
#